data_f43959af82785e0c9d127a408dd74a1f
#
_entry.id   f43959af82785e0c9d127a408dd74a1f
#
_cell.length_a   1.000
_cell.length_b   1.000
_cell.length_c   1.000
_cell.angle_alpha   90.00
_cell.angle_beta   90.00
_cell.angle_gamma   90.00
#
_symmetry.space_group_name_H-M   'P 1'
#
loop_
_entity.id
_entity.type
_entity.pdbx_description
1 polymer ?
#
loop_
_entity_poly.entity_id
_entity_poly.type
_entity_poly.pdbx_seq_one_letter_code
_entity_poly.pdbx_strand_id
1 'polypeptide(L)'
;WLKLRFLLSGGKKVETDQKKLPIVIFSDDKRYWSVFKPVCRELDKRGVDVVYMTASEDDPALSNEFPHIRAEFISSGNKAYAKLNFLNASIVLSSTPGLDVYQWKRSHQVDWYVHMLHAASDVIGYKSFGIDYYDALLLSGQYQVDDVRALEELRHLPAKELVKIGIPYMDDMAA
;
A
#
# COMPACT_ATOMS: atom_id res chain seq x y z
N TRP A 1 11.63 -15.70 -22.13
CA TRP A 1 10.74 -16.83 -22.38
C TRP A 1 9.27 -16.38 -22.56
N LEU A 2 8.75 -15.55 -21.71
CA LEU A 2 7.40 -14.97 -21.84
C LEU A 2 7.27 -14.09 -23.10
N LYS A 3 8.25 -13.27 -23.43
CA LYS A 3 8.26 -12.48 -24.68
C LYS A 3 8.29 -13.36 -25.92
N LEU A 4 9.00 -14.48 -25.88
CA LEU A 4 9.08 -15.40 -27.03
C LEU A 4 7.76 -16.12 -27.28
N ARG A 5 7.05 -16.47 -26.19
CA ARG A 5 5.71 -17.10 -26.27
C ARG A 5 4.65 -16.15 -26.80
N PHE A 6 4.77 -14.85 -26.46
CA PHE A 6 3.89 -13.80 -26.98
C PHE A 6 4.04 -13.61 -28.50
N LEU A 7 5.26 -13.66 -29.01
CA LEU A 7 5.53 -13.56 -30.44
C LEU A 7 5.03 -14.78 -31.23
N LEU A 8 5.05 -15.97 -30.62
CA LEU A 8 4.61 -17.22 -31.25
C LEU A 8 3.09 -17.44 -31.18
N SER A 9 2.37 -16.74 -30.32
CA SER A 9 0.90 -16.87 -30.14
C SER A 9 0.06 -15.88 -30.94
N GLY A 10 0.65 -15.15 -31.89
CA GLY A 10 -0.09 -14.27 -32.80
C GLY A 10 -0.71 -13.04 -32.12
N GLY A 11 -0.12 -12.58 -31.04
CA GLY A 11 -0.44 -11.25 -30.47
C GLY A 11 -1.84 -11.05 -29.87
N LYS A 12 -2.58 -12.12 -29.57
CA LYS A 12 -3.78 -11.98 -28.77
C LYS A 12 -3.38 -11.57 -27.35
N LYS A 13 -3.59 -10.28 -26.99
CA LYS A 13 -3.65 -9.84 -25.60
C LYS A 13 -4.61 -10.78 -24.88
N VAL A 14 -4.11 -11.58 -23.96
CA VAL A 14 -4.96 -12.17 -22.93
C VAL A 14 -5.31 -10.99 -22.03
N GLU A 15 -6.36 -10.25 -22.34
CA GLU A 15 -7.06 -9.41 -21.38
C GLU A 15 -7.56 -10.38 -20.31
N THR A 16 -6.82 -10.52 -19.24
CA THR A 16 -7.37 -11.05 -18.01
C THR A 16 -8.35 -9.98 -17.55
N ASP A 17 -9.62 -10.24 -17.77
CA ASP A 17 -10.76 -9.44 -17.31
C ASP A 17 -10.87 -9.54 -15.77
N GLN A 18 -9.77 -9.21 -15.10
CA GLN A 18 -9.74 -9.14 -13.64
C GLN A 18 -10.43 -7.84 -13.24
N LYS A 19 -11.60 -7.99 -12.63
CA LYS A 19 -12.35 -6.88 -12.05
C LYS A 19 -11.40 -6.04 -11.17
N LYS A 20 -11.30 -4.74 -11.46
CA LYS A 20 -10.48 -3.80 -10.72
C LYS A 20 -10.93 -3.73 -9.26
N LEU A 21 -10.01 -3.94 -8.34
CA LEU A 21 -10.28 -3.84 -6.91
C LEU A 21 -10.39 -2.37 -6.50
N PRO A 22 -11.38 -1.97 -5.69
CA PRO A 22 -11.54 -0.57 -5.31
C PRO A 22 -10.39 -0.10 -4.42
N ILE A 23 -10.14 -0.81 -3.32
CA ILE A 23 -9.07 -0.50 -2.36
C ILE A 23 -8.36 -1.80 -1.97
N VAL A 24 -7.05 -1.77 -2.02
CA VAL A 24 -6.18 -2.81 -1.49
C VAL A 24 -5.34 -2.21 -0.37
N ILE A 25 -5.29 -2.87 0.78
CA ILE A 25 -4.32 -2.57 1.84
C ILE A 25 -3.27 -3.68 1.80
N PHE A 26 -2.01 -3.32 1.71
CA PHE A 26 -0.91 -4.28 1.77
C PHE A 26 -0.10 -4.11 3.05
N SER A 27 0.11 -5.21 3.77
CA SER A 27 0.96 -5.33 4.95
C SER A 27 2.03 -6.40 4.73
N ASP A 28 3.29 -6.05 4.92
CA ASP A 28 4.41 -6.98 4.84
C ASP A 28 4.68 -7.73 6.16
N ASP A 29 4.08 -7.28 7.27
CA ASP A 29 4.23 -7.89 8.58
C ASP A 29 2.96 -7.78 9.42
N LYS A 30 2.59 -8.86 10.13
CA LYS A 30 1.41 -8.94 10.99
C LYS A 30 1.31 -7.85 12.06
N ARG A 31 2.44 -7.26 12.47
CA ARG A 31 2.49 -6.16 13.45
C ARG A 31 1.72 -4.92 12.96
N TYR A 32 1.62 -4.73 11.66
CA TYR A 32 0.92 -3.58 11.09
C TYR A 32 -0.60 -3.70 11.08
N TRP A 33 -1.15 -4.85 11.49
CA TRP A 33 -2.60 -4.94 11.67
C TRP A 33 -3.12 -3.89 12.67
N SER A 34 -2.40 -3.66 13.78
CA SER A 34 -2.78 -2.62 14.74
C SER A 34 -2.84 -1.22 14.12
N VAL A 35 -1.99 -0.96 13.14
CA VAL A 35 -1.95 0.32 12.40
C VAL A 35 -3.13 0.45 11.44
N PHE A 36 -3.47 -0.62 10.72
CA PHE A 36 -4.53 -0.60 9.70
C PHE A 36 -5.93 -0.89 10.25
N LYS A 37 -6.04 -1.55 11.40
CA LYS A 37 -7.34 -1.91 12.00
C LYS A 37 -8.29 -0.72 12.18
N PRO A 38 -7.87 0.44 12.70
CA PRO A 38 -8.74 1.62 12.79
C PRO A 38 -9.21 2.11 11.43
N VAL A 39 -8.35 2.08 10.42
CA VAL A 39 -8.68 2.46 9.05
C VAL A 39 -9.68 1.46 8.45
N CYS A 40 -9.44 0.17 8.61
CA CYS A 40 -10.35 -0.89 8.16
C CYS A 40 -11.73 -0.75 8.80
N ARG A 41 -11.79 -0.51 10.11
CA ARG A 41 -13.03 -0.29 10.86
C ARG A 41 -13.83 0.89 10.32
N GLU A 42 -13.16 1.99 10.01
CA GLU A 42 -13.84 3.19 9.50
C GLU A 42 -14.33 2.98 8.05
N LEU A 43 -13.56 2.29 7.21
CA LEU A 43 -13.98 1.93 5.86
C LEU A 43 -15.16 0.95 5.88
N ASP A 44 -15.13 -0.04 6.77
CA ASP A 44 -16.22 -0.98 6.97
C ASP A 44 -17.52 -0.27 7.40
N LYS A 45 -17.45 0.64 8.36
CA LYS A 45 -18.63 1.47 8.77
C LYS A 45 -19.23 2.26 7.61
N ARG A 46 -18.42 2.64 6.64
CA ARG A 46 -18.87 3.38 5.43
C ARG A 46 -19.32 2.44 4.31
N GLY A 47 -19.30 1.13 4.51
CA GLY A 47 -19.66 0.14 3.50
C GLY A 47 -18.69 0.08 2.33
N VAL A 48 -17.42 0.41 2.54
CA VAL A 48 -16.38 0.41 1.51
C VAL A 48 -15.67 -0.93 1.50
N ASP A 49 -15.77 -1.64 0.37
CA ASP A 49 -15.10 -2.92 0.19
C ASP A 49 -13.59 -2.75 0.05
N VAL A 50 -12.84 -3.51 0.87
CA VAL A 50 -11.38 -3.51 0.91
C VAL A 50 -10.84 -4.93 0.82
N VAL A 51 -9.77 -5.12 0.08
CA VAL A 51 -8.98 -6.35 0.11
C VAL A 51 -7.71 -6.09 0.91
N TYR A 52 -7.61 -6.72 2.08
CA TYR A 52 -6.42 -6.65 2.91
C TYR A 52 -5.48 -7.81 2.55
N MET A 53 -4.35 -7.50 1.96
CA MET A 53 -3.33 -8.47 1.53
C MET A 53 -2.19 -8.48 2.52
N THR A 54 -1.89 -9.62 3.11
CA THR A 54 -0.78 -9.76 4.05
C THR A 54 0.28 -10.74 3.57
N ALA A 55 1.55 -10.42 3.90
CA ALA A 55 2.68 -11.32 3.70
C ALA A 55 2.98 -12.20 4.95
N SER A 56 2.15 -12.15 5.97
CA SER A 56 2.25 -12.97 7.19
C SER A 56 1.10 -13.98 7.26
N GLU A 57 1.42 -15.26 7.35
CA GLU A 57 0.44 -16.35 7.39
C GLU A 57 -0.41 -16.33 8.68
N ASP A 58 0.14 -15.80 9.76
CA ASP A 58 -0.49 -15.69 11.07
C ASP A 58 -0.93 -14.25 11.40
N ASP A 59 -1.21 -13.43 10.37
CA ASP A 59 -1.69 -12.07 10.56
C ASP A 59 -3.09 -12.08 11.21
N PRO A 60 -3.31 -11.36 12.32
CA PRO A 60 -4.62 -11.25 12.96
C PRO A 60 -5.72 -10.71 12.02
N ALA A 61 -5.35 -9.96 10.98
CA ALA A 61 -6.29 -9.49 9.97
C ALA A 61 -7.07 -10.62 9.29
N LEU A 62 -6.47 -11.82 9.16
CA LEU A 62 -7.09 -12.99 8.53
C LEU A 62 -8.32 -13.50 9.29
N SER A 63 -8.45 -13.13 10.58
CA SER A 63 -9.58 -13.47 11.45
C SER A 63 -10.41 -12.24 11.82
N ASN A 64 -10.34 -11.15 11.03
CA ASN A 64 -11.14 -9.95 11.30
C ASN A 64 -12.63 -10.20 11.09
N GLU A 65 -13.45 -9.42 11.79
CA GLU A 65 -14.91 -9.55 11.79
C GLU A 65 -15.61 -8.42 10.99
N PHE A 66 -14.87 -7.65 10.20
CA PHE A 66 -15.40 -6.55 9.41
C PHE A 66 -15.99 -7.06 8.09
N PRO A 67 -17.33 -6.94 7.85
CA PRO A 67 -18.00 -7.52 6.68
C PRO A 67 -17.45 -7.05 5.32
N HIS A 68 -16.98 -5.79 5.25
CA HIS A 68 -16.45 -5.20 4.01
C HIS A 68 -14.92 -5.36 3.86
N ILE A 69 -14.25 -6.00 4.83
CA ILE A 69 -12.81 -6.21 4.79
C ILE A 69 -12.48 -7.68 4.54
N ARG A 70 -12.13 -8.01 3.31
CA ARG A 70 -11.68 -9.34 2.96
C ARG A 70 -10.16 -9.44 3.11
N ALA A 71 -9.70 -10.16 4.11
CA ALA A 71 -8.27 -10.39 4.32
C ALA A 71 -7.80 -11.69 3.64
N GLU A 72 -6.61 -11.65 3.04
CA GLU A 72 -6.01 -12.82 2.40
C GLU A 72 -4.49 -12.84 2.56
N PHE A 73 -3.94 -14.01 2.86
CA PHE A 73 -2.50 -14.27 2.82
C PHE A 73 -2.06 -14.46 1.37
N ILE A 74 -1.18 -13.58 0.88
CA ILE A 74 -0.74 -13.60 -0.51
C ILE A 74 0.61 -14.30 -0.74
N SER A 75 1.23 -14.83 0.26
CA SER A 75 2.56 -15.42 0.33
C SER A 75 3.54 -14.54 1.11
N SER A 76 4.74 -15.03 1.38
CA SER A 76 5.79 -14.29 2.07
C SER A 76 6.92 -13.87 1.13
N GLY A 77 7.64 -12.82 1.52
CA GLY A 77 8.84 -12.35 0.84
C GLY A 77 8.61 -12.01 -0.64
N ASN A 78 9.55 -12.40 -1.51
CA ASN A 78 9.52 -12.05 -2.93
C ASN A 78 8.28 -12.58 -3.69
N LYS A 79 7.66 -13.66 -3.21
CA LYS A 79 6.45 -14.21 -3.83
C LYS A 79 5.25 -13.29 -3.62
N ALA A 80 5.14 -12.62 -2.47
CA ALA A 80 4.13 -11.61 -2.22
C ALA A 80 4.29 -10.43 -3.19
N TYR A 81 5.49 -9.89 -3.31
CA TYR A 81 5.78 -8.79 -4.23
C TYR A 81 5.51 -9.17 -5.69
N ALA A 82 5.80 -10.39 -6.09
CA ALA A 82 5.49 -10.86 -7.45
C ALA A 82 3.98 -10.79 -7.76
N LYS A 83 3.11 -11.08 -6.79
CA LYS A 83 1.65 -10.92 -6.95
C LYS A 83 1.26 -9.44 -7.03
N LEU A 84 1.82 -8.59 -6.17
CA LEU A 84 1.54 -7.16 -6.15
C LEU A 84 1.96 -6.44 -7.42
N ASN A 85 3.02 -6.90 -8.09
CA ASN A 85 3.52 -6.31 -9.33
C ASN A 85 2.54 -6.43 -10.51
N PHE A 86 1.52 -7.29 -10.38
CA PHE A 86 0.45 -7.48 -11.39
C PHE A 86 -0.94 -7.13 -10.86
N LEU A 87 -1.00 -6.42 -9.76
CA LEU A 87 -2.25 -6.03 -9.12
C LEU A 87 -3.06 -5.08 -10.02
N ASN A 88 -4.39 -5.27 -10.06
CA ASN A 88 -5.34 -4.36 -10.69
C ASN A 88 -6.23 -3.73 -9.61
N ALA A 89 -5.97 -2.48 -9.25
CA ALA A 89 -6.68 -1.79 -8.18
C ALA A 89 -6.77 -0.28 -8.42
N SER A 90 -7.78 0.37 -7.86
CA SER A 90 -7.83 1.83 -7.90
C SER A 90 -6.84 2.44 -6.90
N ILE A 91 -6.83 1.94 -5.67
CA ILE A 91 -5.95 2.44 -4.61
C ILE A 91 -5.21 1.27 -3.96
N VAL A 92 -3.92 1.42 -3.76
CA VAL A 92 -3.11 0.54 -2.91
C VAL A 92 -2.55 1.36 -1.76
N LEU A 93 -2.99 1.05 -0.54
CA LEU A 93 -2.51 1.65 0.71
C LEU A 93 -1.50 0.69 1.37
N SER A 94 -0.36 1.20 1.78
CA SER A 94 0.64 0.42 2.51
C SER A 94 1.46 1.27 3.47
N SER A 95 2.05 0.64 4.49
CA SER A 95 3.10 1.21 5.33
C SER A 95 4.49 0.65 5.00
N THR A 96 4.60 -0.20 3.97
CA THR A 96 5.86 -0.80 3.53
C THR A 96 6.65 0.18 2.66
N PRO A 97 7.87 0.57 3.04
CA PRO A 97 8.70 1.48 2.25
C PRO A 97 9.35 0.76 1.06
N GLY A 98 9.72 1.53 0.03
CA GLY A 98 10.56 1.05 -1.06
C GLY A 98 9.81 0.52 -2.28
N LEU A 99 8.55 0.96 -2.47
CA LEU A 99 7.84 0.78 -3.73
C LEU A 99 8.71 1.27 -4.89
N ASP A 100 8.83 0.46 -5.94
CA ASP A 100 9.62 0.69 -7.16
C ASP A 100 11.15 0.78 -6.97
N VAL A 101 11.60 0.76 -5.71
CA VAL A 101 13.04 0.75 -5.38
C VAL A 101 13.58 -0.68 -5.34
N TYR A 102 12.85 -1.59 -4.69
CA TYR A 102 13.27 -2.97 -4.49
C TYR A 102 12.43 -3.94 -5.33
N GLN A 103 12.05 -5.09 -4.76
CA GLN A 103 11.31 -6.17 -5.44
C GLN A 103 9.86 -5.82 -5.73
N TRP A 104 9.26 -4.97 -4.90
CA TRP A 104 7.90 -4.48 -5.12
C TRP A 104 7.91 -3.39 -6.16
N LYS A 105 7.39 -3.70 -7.36
CA LYS A 105 7.28 -2.76 -8.48
C LYS A 105 5.87 -2.22 -8.61
N ARG A 106 5.75 -1.00 -9.12
CA ARG A 106 4.44 -0.43 -9.45
C ARG A 106 3.76 -1.25 -10.55
N SER A 107 2.52 -1.65 -10.32
CA SER A 107 1.67 -2.18 -11.39
C SER A 107 1.11 -1.04 -12.23
N HIS A 108 1.12 -1.21 -13.56
CA HIS A 108 0.50 -0.25 -14.48
C HIS A 108 -1.04 -0.23 -14.39
N GLN A 109 -1.64 -1.17 -13.67
CA GLN A 109 -3.09 -1.30 -13.50
C GLN A 109 -3.56 -0.76 -12.15
N VAL A 110 -2.69 -0.09 -11.39
CA VAL A 110 -3.02 0.60 -10.15
C VAL A 110 -3.01 2.09 -10.40
N ASP A 111 -4.11 2.77 -10.03
CA ASP A 111 -4.22 4.22 -10.26
C ASP A 111 -3.41 5.02 -9.23
N TRP A 112 -3.51 4.64 -7.94
CA TRP A 112 -2.89 5.37 -6.84
C TRP A 112 -2.18 4.44 -5.86
N TYR A 113 -0.92 4.74 -5.58
CA TYR A 113 -0.18 4.15 -4.47
C TYR A 113 -0.07 5.16 -3.33
N VAL A 114 -0.63 4.80 -2.19
CA VAL A 114 -0.70 5.63 -0.99
C VAL A 114 0.15 5.01 0.11
N HIS A 115 1.03 5.79 0.72
CA HIS A 115 1.83 5.34 1.85
C HIS A 115 1.34 5.98 3.14
N MET A 116 1.16 5.19 4.19
CA MET A 116 0.79 5.68 5.51
C MET A 116 2.00 5.61 6.44
N LEU A 117 2.47 6.78 6.86
CA LEU A 117 3.44 6.86 7.96
C LEU A 117 2.71 6.60 9.28
N HIS A 118 3.14 5.58 10.00
CA HIS A 118 2.50 5.10 11.22
C HIS A 118 3.24 5.50 12.50
N ALA A 119 4.36 6.22 12.37
CA ALA A 119 5.16 6.70 13.51
C ALA A 119 5.26 8.23 13.50
N ALA A 120 5.31 8.82 14.71
CA ALA A 120 5.56 10.24 14.91
C ALA A 120 7.07 10.56 14.81
N SER A 121 7.75 9.99 13.84
CA SER A 121 9.18 10.23 13.58
C SER A 121 9.36 11.14 12.38
N ASP A 122 10.51 11.80 12.31
CA ASP A 122 10.91 12.59 11.15
C ASP A 122 11.02 11.72 9.90
N VAL A 123 10.62 12.26 8.77
CA VAL A 123 10.71 11.57 7.49
C VAL A 123 12.17 11.40 7.04
N ILE A 124 13.06 12.26 7.50
CA ILE A 124 14.50 12.22 7.19
C ILE A 124 15.15 10.91 7.66
N GLY A 125 14.68 10.35 8.79
CA GLY A 125 15.12 9.05 9.32
C GLY A 125 14.53 7.84 8.59
N TYR A 126 13.65 8.07 7.62
CA TYR A 126 12.99 6.99 6.88
C TYR A 126 13.95 6.31 5.89
N LYS A 127 13.66 5.04 5.59
CA LYS A 127 14.48 4.26 4.66
C LYS A 127 14.71 5.02 3.35
N SER A 128 15.95 5.11 2.89
CA SER A 128 16.34 5.84 1.68
C SER A 128 15.47 5.46 0.48
N PHE A 129 14.93 6.47 -0.18
CA PHE A 129 13.99 6.34 -1.30
C PHE A 129 12.68 5.61 -0.98
N GLY A 130 12.40 5.36 0.31
CA GLY A 130 11.28 4.52 0.75
C GLY A 130 9.90 5.03 0.36
N ILE A 131 9.74 6.34 0.20
CA ILE A 131 8.48 7.02 -0.13
C ILE A 131 8.49 7.68 -1.51
N ASP A 132 9.60 7.63 -2.25
CA ASP A 132 9.82 8.45 -3.45
C ASP A 132 8.81 8.15 -4.57
N TYR A 133 8.40 6.91 -4.72
CA TYR A 133 7.54 6.46 -5.81
C TYR A 133 6.06 6.27 -5.41
N TYR A 134 5.66 6.74 -4.25
CA TYR A 134 4.26 6.83 -3.86
C TYR A 134 3.63 8.10 -4.44
N ASP A 135 2.34 8.04 -4.79
CA ASP A 135 1.58 9.16 -5.34
C ASP A 135 1.05 10.07 -4.23
N ALA A 136 0.69 9.47 -3.09
CA ALA A 136 0.18 10.19 -1.93
C ALA A 136 0.76 9.66 -0.62
N LEU A 137 0.83 10.52 0.40
CA LEU A 137 1.28 10.17 1.74
C LEU A 137 0.24 10.60 2.78
N LEU A 138 -0.08 9.68 3.69
CA LEU A 138 -0.86 9.95 4.88
C LEU A 138 0.09 10.20 6.04
N LEU A 139 0.04 11.38 6.62
CA LEU A 139 1.05 11.93 7.53
C LEU A 139 0.46 12.21 8.91
N SER A 140 1.28 12.12 9.95
CA SER A 140 0.83 12.39 11.32
C SER A 140 0.67 13.88 11.63
N GLY A 141 1.46 14.76 10.99
CA GLY A 141 1.43 16.19 11.31
C GLY A 141 2.12 17.08 10.28
N GLN A 142 2.10 18.39 10.57
CA GLN A 142 2.67 19.41 9.68
C GLN A 142 4.18 19.25 9.48
N TYR A 143 4.90 18.88 10.53
CA TYR A 143 6.35 18.66 10.44
C TYR A 143 6.75 17.62 9.39
N GLN A 144 5.95 16.52 9.24
CA GLN A 144 6.20 15.54 8.20
C GLN A 144 5.87 16.09 6.80
N VAL A 145 4.89 16.99 6.67
CA VAL A 145 4.61 17.68 5.41
C VAL A 145 5.83 18.50 4.99
N ASP A 146 6.39 19.26 5.93
CA ASP A 146 7.54 20.11 5.66
C ASP A 146 8.78 19.28 5.26
N ASP A 147 9.02 18.16 5.95
CA ASP A 147 10.08 17.20 5.61
C ASP A 147 9.91 16.62 4.22
N VAL A 148 8.68 16.19 3.85
CA VAL A 148 8.42 15.62 2.53
C VAL A 148 8.64 16.66 1.44
N ARG A 149 8.16 17.89 1.61
CA ARG A 149 8.38 18.97 0.64
C ARG A 149 9.88 19.26 0.45
N ALA A 150 10.65 19.27 1.52
CA ALA A 150 12.11 19.44 1.46
C ALA A 150 12.78 18.26 0.71
N LEU A 151 12.33 17.02 0.90
CA LEU A 151 12.83 15.86 0.17
C LEU A 151 12.48 15.90 -1.32
N GLU A 152 11.26 16.32 -1.66
CA GLU A 152 10.83 16.48 -3.06
C GLU A 152 11.72 17.50 -3.78
N GLU A 153 12.00 18.65 -3.16
CA GLU A 153 12.88 19.65 -3.72
C GLU A 153 14.31 19.12 -3.87
N LEU A 154 14.86 18.52 -2.82
CA LEU A 154 16.23 17.99 -2.79
C LEU A 154 16.47 16.92 -3.87
N ARG A 155 15.47 16.07 -4.13
CA ARG A 155 15.57 14.92 -5.04
C ARG A 155 14.93 15.16 -6.40
N HIS A 156 14.40 16.36 -6.66
CA HIS A 156 13.68 16.72 -7.88
C HIS A 156 12.51 15.76 -8.19
N LEU A 157 11.75 15.39 -7.14
CA LEU A 157 10.60 14.52 -7.27
C LEU A 157 9.34 15.32 -7.63
N PRO A 158 8.37 14.69 -8.31
CA PRO A 158 7.06 15.30 -8.48
C PRO A 158 6.38 15.49 -7.13
N ALA A 159 5.61 16.56 -6.99
CA ALA A 159 4.85 16.82 -5.77
C ALA A 159 3.80 15.74 -5.55
N LYS A 160 3.76 15.19 -4.33
CA LYS A 160 2.81 14.17 -3.88
C LYS A 160 1.58 14.82 -3.27
N GLU A 161 0.47 14.09 -3.29
CA GLU A 161 -0.67 14.43 -2.45
C GLU A 161 -0.33 14.13 -0.98
N LEU A 162 -0.46 15.14 -0.11
CA LEU A 162 -0.14 15.01 1.32
C LEU A 162 -1.39 15.26 2.16
N VAL A 163 -1.76 14.27 2.98
CA VAL A 163 -2.93 14.35 3.85
C VAL A 163 -2.53 14.12 5.30
N LYS A 164 -2.86 15.07 6.16
CA LYS A 164 -2.64 14.93 7.61
C LYS A 164 -3.78 14.14 8.22
N ILE A 165 -3.47 12.97 8.79
CA ILE A 165 -4.46 12.06 9.38
C ILE A 165 -4.21 11.79 10.87
N GLY A 166 -3.13 12.32 11.44
CA GLY A 166 -2.69 11.92 12.77
C GLY A 166 -2.10 10.50 12.78
N ILE A 167 -2.25 9.82 13.89
CA ILE A 167 -1.81 8.42 14.08
C ILE A 167 -3.01 7.60 14.54
N PRO A 168 -3.79 6.98 13.62
CA PRO A 168 -5.09 6.38 13.95
C PRO A 168 -5.04 5.29 15.02
N TYR A 169 -3.95 4.52 15.15
CA TYR A 169 -3.87 3.48 16.17
C TYR A 169 -3.69 4.06 17.59
N MET A 170 -3.20 5.29 17.72
CA MET A 170 -3.08 5.94 19.04
C MET A 170 -4.44 6.35 19.59
N ASP A 171 -5.40 6.63 18.73
CA ASP A 171 -6.78 6.95 19.16
C ASP A 171 -7.41 5.70 19.81
N ASP A 172 -7.13 4.51 19.32
CA ASP A 172 -7.58 3.25 19.90
C ASP A 172 -6.90 2.94 21.25
N MET A 173 -5.69 3.45 21.47
CA MET A 173 -4.99 3.27 22.75
C MET A 173 -5.46 4.25 23.82
N ALA A 174 -6.07 5.37 23.41
CA ALA A 174 -6.57 6.41 24.29
C ALA A 174 -8.04 6.22 24.68
N ALA A 175 -8.75 5.31 24.02
CA ALA A 175 -10.16 4.98 24.25
C ALA A 175 -10.33 3.90 25.30
#